data_1ee356c0e821ce1c39c1a7d6548b8278
#
_entry.id   1ee356c0e821ce1c39c1a7d6548b8278
#
_cell.length_a   1.000
_cell.length_b   1.000
_cell.length_c   1.000
_cell.angle_alpha   90.00
_cell.angle_beta   90.00
_cell.angle_gamma   90.00
#
_symmetry.space_group_name_H-M   'P 1'
#
loop_
_entity.id
_entity.type
_entity.pdbx_description
1 polymer ?
#
loop_
_entity_poly.entity_id
_entity_poly.type
_entity_poly.pdbx_seq_one_letter_code
_entity_poly.pdbx_strand_id
1 'polypeptide(L)'
;QEKYQQVAVFHQDHIQKQNWNEEWEKSYEPIVVEDKCLIRAEFHKIEKVYPYELIITPKMSFGTGHHQTTYLMVKGQMEIDHRNKRVMDAGCGTAILSVLASKLGAKKVEAFDIDEWSVSNGTENIEVNNCTNIHHQTGKLSELHFMGKFDIILANINKNILLDEII
;
A
#
# COMPACT_ATOMS: atom_id res chain seq x y z
N GLN A 1 5.41 -64.24 -6.78
CA GLN A 1 5.67 -62.83 -6.39
C GLN A 1 5.62 -61.96 -7.65
N GLU A 2 4.43 -61.41 -7.97
CA GLU A 2 4.25 -60.44 -9.06
C GLU A 2 4.75 -59.06 -8.59
N LYS A 3 5.80 -58.56 -9.24
CA LYS A 3 6.26 -57.21 -9.10
C LYS A 3 5.27 -56.29 -9.82
N TYR A 4 4.58 -55.46 -9.07
CA TYR A 4 3.84 -54.31 -9.63
C TYR A 4 4.84 -53.32 -10.22
N GLN A 5 4.97 -53.30 -11.55
CA GLN A 5 5.57 -52.16 -12.23
C GLN A 5 4.52 -51.06 -12.31
N GLN A 6 4.61 -50.08 -11.42
CA GLN A 6 3.89 -48.82 -11.58
C GLN A 6 4.50 -48.07 -12.77
N VAL A 7 3.80 -48.08 -13.88
CA VAL A 7 4.12 -47.18 -15.00
C VAL A 7 3.56 -45.81 -14.67
N ALA A 8 4.44 -44.90 -14.27
CA ALA A 8 4.05 -43.50 -14.12
C ALA A 8 3.93 -42.90 -15.53
N VAL A 9 2.74 -42.47 -15.90
CA VAL A 9 2.50 -41.73 -17.14
C VAL A 9 2.74 -40.25 -16.80
N PHE A 10 3.79 -39.66 -17.36
CA PHE A 10 4.03 -38.25 -17.27
C PHE A 10 3.45 -37.54 -18.50
N HIS A 11 2.57 -36.60 -18.29
CA HIS A 11 2.20 -35.63 -19.33
C HIS A 11 3.10 -34.42 -19.20
N GLN A 12 3.87 -34.14 -20.25
CA GLN A 12 4.69 -32.96 -20.32
C GLN A 12 3.99 -31.96 -21.26
N ASP A 13 3.34 -30.95 -20.67
CA ASP A 13 2.76 -29.86 -21.43
C ASP A 13 3.82 -28.76 -21.60
N HIS A 14 4.04 -28.33 -22.82
CA HIS A 14 4.81 -27.15 -23.12
C HIS A 14 3.96 -25.90 -22.83
N ILE A 15 4.13 -25.34 -21.64
CA ILE A 15 3.56 -24.01 -21.32
C ILE A 15 4.39 -23.00 -22.13
N GLN A 16 3.76 -22.37 -23.12
CA GLN A 16 4.38 -21.26 -23.82
C GLN A 16 4.77 -20.20 -22.79
N LYS A 17 5.92 -19.56 -23.01
CA LYS A 17 6.44 -18.48 -22.17
C LYS A 17 5.48 -17.30 -22.27
N GLN A 18 4.47 -17.28 -21.42
CA GLN A 18 3.51 -16.20 -21.34
C GLN A 18 4.14 -15.08 -20.50
N ASN A 19 4.07 -13.85 -20.98
CA ASN A 19 4.53 -12.70 -20.20
C ASN A 19 3.47 -12.39 -19.13
N TRP A 20 3.52 -13.12 -18.03
CA TRP A 20 2.58 -12.98 -16.91
C TRP A 20 2.51 -11.54 -16.38
N ASN A 21 3.59 -10.77 -16.52
CA ASN A 21 3.62 -9.37 -16.11
C ASN A 21 2.67 -8.52 -16.97
N GLU A 22 2.69 -8.69 -18.29
CA GLU A 22 1.79 -7.94 -19.19
C GLU A 22 0.32 -8.29 -18.99
N GLU A 23 0.00 -9.56 -18.73
CA GLU A 23 -1.39 -9.96 -18.45
C GLU A 23 -1.88 -9.43 -17.12
N TRP A 24 -1.00 -9.44 -16.13
CA TRP A 24 -1.30 -8.91 -14.82
C TRP A 24 -1.46 -7.37 -14.87
N GLU A 25 -0.59 -6.65 -15.55
CA GLU A 25 -0.71 -5.21 -15.78
C GLU A 25 -2.02 -4.81 -16.46
N LYS A 26 -2.48 -5.61 -17.43
CA LYS A 26 -3.78 -5.41 -18.10
C LYS A 26 -4.98 -5.64 -17.19
N SER A 27 -4.84 -6.48 -16.19
CA SER A 27 -5.92 -6.79 -15.23
C SER A 27 -5.94 -5.84 -14.03
N TYR A 28 -4.88 -5.05 -13.83
CA TYR A 28 -4.77 -4.11 -12.73
C TYR A 28 -5.36 -2.76 -13.13
N GLU A 29 -6.58 -2.49 -12.69
CA GLU A 29 -7.30 -1.26 -13.05
C GLU A 29 -6.99 -0.10 -12.10
N PRO A 30 -6.90 1.14 -12.59
CA PRO A 30 -6.80 2.31 -11.72
C PRO A 30 -8.11 2.54 -10.96
N ILE A 31 -8.00 3.08 -9.76
CA ILE A 31 -9.14 3.35 -8.88
C ILE A 31 -9.34 4.85 -8.75
N VAL A 32 -10.58 5.29 -8.85
CA VAL A 32 -10.94 6.69 -8.61
C VAL A 32 -11.83 6.77 -7.38
N VAL A 33 -11.41 7.54 -6.39
CA VAL A 33 -12.14 7.78 -5.16
C VAL A 33 -12.80 9.15 -5.22
N GLU A 34 -14.15 9.17 -5.19
CA GLU A 34 -15.00 10.40 -5.14
C GLU A 34 -14.65 11.43 -6.24
N ASP A 35 -14.22 11.00 -7.43
CA ASP A 35 -13.76 11.87 -8.52
C ASP A 35 -12.63 12.86 -8.11
N LYS A 36 -11.99 12.63 -6.99
CA LYS A 36 -10.97 13.52 -6.42
C LYS A 36 -9.58 12.89 -6.33
N CYS A 37 -9.50 11.59 -6.07
CA CYS A 37 -8.24 10.90 -5.88
C CYS A 37 -8.13 9.73 -6.86
N LEU A 38 -7.13 9.79 -7.73
CA LEU A 38 -6.74 8.69 -8.60
C LEU A 38 -5.65 7.86 -7.94
N ILE A 39 -5.86 6.55 -7.84
CA ILE A 39 -4.86 5.57 -7.44
C ILE A 39 -4.52 4.74 -8.66
N ARG A 40 -3.27 4.73 -9.09
CA ARG A 40 -2.81 4.01 -10.27
C ARG A 40 -1.41 3.44 -10.11
N ALA A 41 -1.05 2.49 -10.95
CA ALA A 41 0.34 2.09 -11.13
C ALA A 41 1.06 3.00 -12.15
N GLU A 42 2.39 2.93 -12.19
CA GLU A 42 3.20 3.74 -13.12
C GLU A 42 2.90 3.46 -14.59
N PHE A 43 2.58 2.21 -14.95
CA PHE A 43 2.29 1.82 -16.33
C PHE A 43 0.94 2.32 -16.86
N HIS A 44 0.04 2.82 -16.00
CA HIS A 44 -1.22 3.39 -16.45
C HIS A 44 -1.03 4.76 -17.09
N LYS A 45 -1.55 4.94 -18.29
CA LYS A 45 -1.62 6.23 -18.99
C LYS A 45 -3.01 6.79 -18.80
N ILE A 46 -3.14 7.80 -17.96
CA ILE A 46 -4.42 8.46 -17.63
C ILE A 46 -4.33 9.92 -18.12
N GLU A 47 -5.25 10.32 -18.98
CA GLU A 47 -5.30 11.68 -19.52
C GLU A 47 -6.06 12.65 -18.58
N LYS A 48 -7.05 12.12 -17.83
CA LYS A 48 -7.84 12.92 -16.91
C LYS A 48 -7.01 13.31 -15.69
N VAL A 49 -6.98 14.59 -15.38
CA VAL A 49 -6.30 15.14 -14.20
C VAL A 49 -7.24 15.09 -12.99
N TYR A 50 -6.73 14.63 -11.86
CA TYR A 50 -7.44 14.60 -10.59
C TYR A 50 -6.74 15.50 -9.57
N PRO A 51 -7.47 16.03 -8.57
CA PRO A 51 -6.88 16.84 -7.48
C PRO A 51 -5.74 16.12 -6.76
N TYR A 52 -5.88 14.82 -6.55
CA TYR A 52 -4.85 13.96 -5.96
C TYR A 52 -4.58 12.77 -6.85
N GLU A 53 -3.32 12.46 -7.07
CA GLU A 53 -2.87 11.29 -7.78
C GLU A 53 -1.86 10.53 -6.91
N LEU A 54 -2.13 9.24 -6.70
CA LEU A 54 -1.28 8.33 -5.95
C LEU A 54 -0.76 7.27 -6.90
N ILE A 55 0.55 7.22 -7.09
CA ILE A 55 1.21 6.19 -7.87
C ILE A 55 1.63 5.10 -6.90
N ILE A 56 0.98 3.94 -6.98
CA ILE A 56 1.21 2.81 -6.10
C ILE A 56 1.61 1.61 -6.93
N THR A 57 2.83 1.16 -6.75
CA THR A 57 3.32 -0.07 -7.38
C THR A 57 2.70 -1.26 -6.68
N PRO A 58 1.85 -2.03 -7.35
CA PRO A 58 1.22 -3.19 -6.76
C PRO A 58 2.24 -4.32 -6.67
N LYS A 59 2.67 -4.59 -5.45
CA LYS A 59 3.46 -5.76 -5.06
C LYS A 59 2.65 -6.62 -4.09
N MET A 60 3.27 -7.59 -3.45
CA MET A 60 2.60 -8.49 -2.51
C MET A 60 2.25 -7.83 -1.16
N SER A 61 2.40 -6.51 -1.04
CA SER A 61 2.05 -5.75 0.17
C SER A 61 0.58 -5.33 0.17
N PHE A 62 -0.04 -5.24 1.35
CA PHE A 62 -1.40 -4.73 1.50
C PHE A 62 -1.47 -3.22 1.22
N GLY A 63 -2.60 -2.74 0.70
CA GLY A 63 -2.82 -1.31 0.49
C GLY A 63 -2.70 -0.86 -0.97
N THR A 64 -3.00 -1.72 -1.94
CA THR A 64 -3.01 -1.36 -3.37
C THR A 64 -4.17 -0.45 -3.79
N GLY A 65 -5.10 -0.19 -2.87
CA GLY A 65 -6.32 0.59 -3.15
C GLY A 65 -7.55 -0.25 -3.49
N HIS A 66 -7.38 -1.47 -3.98
CA HIS A 66 -8.49 -2.35 -4.41
C HIS A 66 -9.31 -2.90 -3.25
N HIS A 67 -8.77 -2.94 -2.04
CA HIS A 67 -9.53 -3.37 -0.87
C HIS A 67 -10.48 -2.26 -0.41
N GLN A 68 -11.72 -2.61 -0.09
CA GLN A 68 -12.75 -1.64 0.32
C GLN A 68 -12.34 -0.78 1.51
N THR A 69 -11.60 -1.35 2.48
CA THR A 69 -11.11 -0.59 3.64
C THR A 69 -10.13 0.50 3.23
N THR A 70 -9.22 0.22 2.30
CA THR A 70 -8.28 1.21 1.78
C THR A 70 -9.03 2.33 1.05
N TYR A 71 -10.04 1.99 0.23
CA TYR A 71 -10.91 2.98 -0.42
C TYR A 71 -11.59 3.90 0.61
N LEU A 72 -12.18 3.33 1.66
CA LEU A 72 -12.85 4.09 2.71
C LEU A 72 -11.88 4.97 3.51
N MET A 73 -10.68 4.49 3.78
CA MET A 73 -9.64 5.28 4.45
C MET A 73 -9.18 6.45 3.58
N VAL A 74 -8.97 6.25 2.28
CA VAL A 74 -8.63 7.33 1.34
C VAL A 74 -9.74 8.36 1.29
N LYS A 75 -11.00 7.92 1.17
CA LYS A 75 -12.17 8.81 1.21
C LYS A 75 -12.21 9.61 2.52
N GLY A 76 -12.11 8.95 3.66
CA GLY A 76 -12.15 9.60 4.96
C GLY A 76 -11.03 10.62 5.17
N GLN A 77 -9.81 10.32 4.71
CA GLN A 77 -8.70 11.26 4.79
C GLN A 77 -8.96 12.57 4.02
N MET A 78 -9.63 12.50 2.86
CA MET A 78 -9.95 13.71 2.09
C MET A 78 -10.98 14.62 2.77
N GLU A 79 -11.67 14.16 3.81
CA GLU A 79 -12.61 14.94 4.62
C GLU A 79 -11.92 15.59 5.84
N ILE A 80 -10.67 15.25 6.13
CA ILE A 80 -9.91 15.72 7.28
C ILE A 80 -8.86 16.75 6.83
N ASP A 81 -8.74 17.86 7.54
CA ASP A 81 -7.68 18.86 7.28
C ASP A 81 -6.33 18.35 7.79
N HIS A 82 -5.45 18.01 6.86
CA HIS A 82 -4.07 17.53 7.12
C HIS A 82 -3.04 18.66 7.14
N ARG A 83 -3.41 19.87 6.74
CA ARG A 83 -2.46 20.99 6.59
C ARG A 83 -1.75 21.31 7.90
N ASN A 84 -0.42 21.30 7.85
CA ASN A 84 0.46 21.53 8.99
C ASN A 84 0.32 20.53 10.16
N LYS A 85 -0.35 19.39 9.93
CA LYS A 85 -0.55 18.34 10.93
C LYS A 85 0.59 17.33 10.96
N ARG A 86 0.83 16.74 12.13
CA ARG A 86 1.67 15.56 12.28
C ARG A 86 0.78 14.33 12.21
N VAL A 87 1.12 13.43 11.30
CA VAL A 87 0.35 12.22 11.01
C VAL A 87 1.18 10.98 11.35
N MET A 88 0.55 10.00 11.97
CA MET A 88 1.09 8.65 12.13
C MET A 88 0.31 7.71 11.21
N ASP A 89 1.00 6.79 10.53
CA ASP A 89 0.41 5.72 9.74
C ASP A 89 0.92 4.38 10.28
N ALA A 90 0.08 3.71 11.06
CA ALA A 90 0.40 2.47 11.75
C ALA A 90 0.01 1.25 10.91
N GLY A 91 0.99 0.39 10.59
CA GLY A 91 0.79 -0.72 9.65
C GLY A 91 0.56 -0.19 8.24
N CYS A 92 1.49 0.62 7.75
CA CYS A 92 1.31 1.44 6.55
C CYS A 92 1.29 0.64 5.23
N GLY A 93 1.76 -0.62 5.23
CA GLY A 93 1.78 -1.47 4.04
C GLY A 93 2.48 -0.80 2.85
N THR A 94 1.76 -0.56 1.76
CA THR A 94 2.25 0.16 0.58
C THR A 94 2.52 1.65 0.82
N ALA A 95 2.28 2.15 2.02
CA ALA A 95 2.32 3.58 2.39
C ALA A 95 1.31 4.48 1.63
N ILE A 96 0.26 3.90 1.05
CA ILE A 96 -0.75 4.67 0.29
C ILE A 96 -1.39 5.77 1.13
N LEU A 97 -1.71 5.50 2.41
CA LEU A 97 -2.33 6.47 3.31
C LEU A 97 -1.35 7.57 3.69
N SER A 98 -0.09 7.23 3.90
CA SER A 98 1.01 8.16 4.14
C SER A 98 1.23 9.11 2.96
N VAL A 99 1.25 8.57 1.74
CA VAL A 99 1.39 9.37 0.50
C VAL A 99 0.22 10.33 0.37
N LEU A 100 -1.01 9.88 0.61
CA LEU A 100 -2.17 10.78 0.58
C LEU A 100 -2.08 11.85 1.65
N ALA A 101 -1.71 11.51 2.90
CA ALA A 101 -1.54 12.48 3.97
C ALA A 101 -0.53 13.57 3.60
N SER A 102 0.60 13.18 2.99
CA SER A 102 1.61 14.10 2.46
C SER A 102 1.02 15.05 1.42
N LYS A 103 0.30 14.52 0.43
CA LYS A 103 -0.35 15.30 -0.64
C LYS A 103 -1.49 16.20 -0.14
N LEU A 104 -2.13 15.85 0.97
CA LEU A 104 -3.12 16.67 1.68
C LEU A 104 -2.49 17.79 2.52
N GLY A 105 -1.16 17.90 2.54
CA GLY A 105 -0.44 18.99 3.18
C GLY A 105 0.02 18.72 4.61
N ALA A 106 0.13 17.46 5.02
CA ALA A 106 0.70 17.11 6.32
C ALA A 106 2.10 17.72 6.48
N LYS A 107 2.39 18.24 7.67
CA LYS A 107 3.72 18.77 8.00
C LYS A 107 4.77 17.68 8.05
N LYS A 108 4.41 16.56 8.65
CA LYS A 108 5.26 15.37 8.78
C LYS A 108 4.39 14.13 8.90
N VAL A 109 4.77 13.08 8.21
CA VAL A 109 4.16 11.75 8.34
C VAL A 109 5.20 10.80 8.89
N GLU A 110 4.85 10.05 9.92
CA GLU A 110 5.66 8.97 10.47
C GLU A 110 4.91 7.67 10.24
N ALA A 111 5.46 6.83 9.36
CA ALA A 111 4.87 5.60 8.90
C ALA A 111 5.73 4.40 9.34
N PHE A 112 5.08 3.32 9.73
CA PHE A 112 5.79 2.10 10.08
C PHE A 112 4.97 0.85 9.75
N ASP A 113 5.69 -0.24 9.51
CA ASP A 113 5.15 -1.58 9.36
C ASP A 113 6.10 -2.60 9.97
N ILE A 114 5.58 -3.73 10.42
CA ILE A 114 6.39 -4.83 10.97
C ILE A 114 7.05 -5.66 9.87
N ASP A 115 6.52 -5.61 8.66
CA ASP A 115 6.96 -6.39 7.52
C ASP A 115 7.97 -5.59 6.67
N GLU A 116 9.20 -6.08 6.58
CA GLU A 116 10.28 -5.45 5.81
C GLU A 116 9.95 -5.31 4.31
N TRP A 117 9.20 -6.24 3.73
CA TRP A 117 8.76 -6.16 2.33
C TRP A 117 7.78 -5.01 2.12
N SER A 118 6.86 -4.83 3.06
CA SER A 118 5.93 -3.70 3.05
C SER A 118 6.69 -2.39 3.14
N VAL A 119 7.68 -2.29 4.05
CA VAL A 119 8.51 -1.09 4.19
C VAL A 119 9.32 -0.81 2.92
N SER A 120 9.93 -1.83 2.30
CA SER A 120 10.64 -1.66 1.03
C SER A 120 9.72 -1.15 -0.08
N ASN A 121 8.55 -1.76 -0.25
CA ASN A 121 7.56 -1.35 -1.25
C ASN A 121 6.98 0.04 -0.95
N GLY A 122 6.70 0.32 0.33
CA GLY A 122 6.23 1.65 0.76
C GLY A 122 7.26 2.74 0.47
N THR A 123 8.55 2.47 0.66
CA THR A 123 9.63 3.42 0.33
C THR A 123 9.65 3.76 -1.15
N GLU A 124 9.56 2.77 -2.04
CA GLU A 124 9.47 3.01 -3.48
C GLU A 124 8.23 3.87 -3.84
N ASN A 125 7.08 3.58 -3.23
CA ASN A 125 5.86 4.35 -3.45
C ASN A 125 5.97 5.79 -2.93
N ILE A 126 6.66 6.03 -1.82
CA ILE A 126 6.94 7.36 -1.29
C ILE A 126 7.82 8.14 -2.28
N GLU A 127 8.86 7.51 -2.79
CA GLU A 127 9.81 8.11 -3.75
C GLU A 127 9.15 8.48 -5.07
N VAL A 128 8.40 7.57 -5.70
CA VAL A 128 7.74 7.82 -6.99
C VAL A 128 6.69 8.92 -6.89
N ASN A 129 6.09 9.12 -5.71
CA ASN A 129 5.16 10.21 -5.43
C ASN A 129 5.84 11.53 -5.02
N ASN A 130 7.18 11.57 -4.94
CA ASN A 130 7.98 12.72 -4.52
C ASN A 130 7.61 13.27 -3.11
N CYS A 131 7.26 12.38 -2.19
CA CYS A 131 6.89 12.74 -0.83
C CYS A 131 8.15 12.82 0.06
N THR A 132 8.61 14.02 0.39
CA THR A 132 9.86 14.24 1.16
C THR A 132 9.64 14.41 2.66
N ASN A 133 8.40 14.47 3.11
CA ASN A 133 8.01 14.70 4.51
C ASN A 133 7.53 13.42 5.21
N ILE A 134 7.71 12.26 4.60
CA ILE A 134 7.37 10.96 5.17
C ILE A 134 8.64 10.31 5.72
N HIS A 135 8.64 9.97 6.99
CA HIS A 135 9.65 9.12 7.63
C HIS A 135 9.06 7.73 7.76
N HIS A 136 9.68 6.76 7.07
CA HIS A 136 9.20 5.39 6.96
C HIS A 136 10.20 4.44 7.59
N GLN A 137 9.73 3.50 8.43
CA GLN A 137 10.62 2.61 9.18
C GLN A 137 9.96 1.26 9.48
N THR A 138 10.79 0.23 9.68
CA THR A 138 10.33 -1.09 10.11
C THR A 138 10.28 -1.15 11.64
N GLY A 139 9.25 -1.75 12.22
CA GLY A 139 9.15 -2.01 13.64
C GLY A 139 7.72 -1.99 14.16
N LYS A 140 7.58 -2.34 15.45
CA LYS A 140 6.32 -2.23 16.19
C LYS A 140 6.23 -0.90 16.90
N LEU A 141 5.00 -0.45 17.17
CA LEU A 141 4.77 0.80 17.92
C LEU A 141 5.50 0.82 19.26
N SER A 142 5.53 -0.32 19.97
CA SER A 142 6.22 -0.49 21.27
C SER A 142 7.74 -0.37 21.20
N GLU A 143 8.34 -0.56 20.03
CA GLU A 143 9.79 -0.53 19.79
C GLU A 143 10.25 0.81 19.23
N LEU A 144 9.34 1.56 18.63
CA LEU A 144 9.62 2.81 17.95
C LEU A 144 9.46 4.00 18.91
N HIS A 145 10.35 4.96 18.77
CA HIS A 145 10.35 6.15 19.61
C HIS A 145 9.94 7.37 18.77
N PHE A 146 8.72 7.86 19.00
CA PHE A 146 8.20 9.04 18.36
C PHE A 146 8.30 10.24 19.31
N MET A 147 8.84 11.35 18.81
CA MET A 147 8.93 12.58 19.59
C MET A 147 7.66 13.42 19.43
N GLY A 148 7.02 13.75 20.56
CA GLY A 148 5.86 14.62 20.61
C GLY A 148 4.55 13.89 20.30
N LYS A 149 3.49 14.66 20.01
CA LYS A 149 2.13 14.17 19.78
C LYS A 149 1.81 14.16 18.29
N PHE A 150 0.88 13.31 17.90
CA PHE A 150 0.29 13.29 16.58
C PHE A 150 -1.08 13.96 16.60
N ASP A 151 -1.41 14.67 15.54
CA ASP A 151 -2.72 15.28 15.33
C ASP A 151 -3.69 14.28 14.70
N ILE A 152 -3.17 13.36 13.86
CA ILE A 152 -3.93 12.34 13.15
C ILE A 152 -3.19 11.02 13.26
N ILE A 153 -3.95 9.96 13.54
CA ILE A 153 -3.46 8.57 13.50
C ILE A 153 -4.28 7.81 12.48
N LEU A 154 -3.60 7.24 11.48
CA LEU A 154 -4.16 6.36 10.47
C LEU A 154 -3.80 4.93 10.84
N ALA A 155 -4.78 4.03 10.80
CA ALA A 155 -4.56 2.61 11.08
C ALA A 155 -5.58 1.77 10.28
N ASN A 156 -5.12 1.13 9.22
CA ASN A 156 -5.91 0.19 8.42
C ASN A 156 -5.44 -1.25 8.69
N ILE A 157 -5.43 -1.64 9.95
CA ILE A 157 -4.91 -2.90 10.46
C ILE A 157 -5.99 -3.73 11.15
N ASN A 158 -5.64 -4.98 11.51
CA ASN A 158 -6.55 -5.85 12.25
C ASN A 158 -6.90 -5.24 13.63
N LYS A 159 -8.17 -5.35 14.02
CA LYS A 159 -8.68 -4.85 15.29
C LYS A 159 -7.87 -5.33 16.51
N ASN A 160 -7.44 -6.59 16.52
CA ASN A 160 -6.70 -7.14 17.66
C ASN A 160 -5.32 -6.47 17.79
N ILE A 161 -4.63 -6.26 16.67
CA ILE A 161 -3.35 -5.55 16.65
C ILE A 161 -3.54 -4.10 17.13
N LEU A 162 -4.62 -3.46 16.69
CA LEU A 162 -4.95 -2.10 17.11
C LEU A 162 -5.15 -2.00 18.63
N LEU A 163 -5.85 -2.97 19.22
CA LEU A 163 -6.09 -3.01 20.68
C LEU A 163 -4.80 -3.29 21.46
N ASP A 164 -3.94 -4.16 20.93
CA ASP A 164 -2.70 -4.54 21.61
C ASP A 164 -1.61 -3.46 21.54
N GLU A 165 -1.59 -2.64 20.47
CA GLU A 165 -0.51 -1.68 20.20
C GLU A 165 -0.86 -0.23 20.56
N ILE A 166 -2.15 0.16 20.56
CA ILE A 166 -2.56 1.58 20.66
C ILE A 166 -3.33 1.89 21.96
N ILE A 167 -3.83 0.88 22.66
CA ILE A 167 -4.54 1.02 23.94
C ILE A 167 -3.68 0.52 25.09
#